data_6ab6e884438ed535ff4d597f601915e5
#
_entry.id   6ab6e884438ed535ff4d597f601915e5
#
_cell.length_a   1.000
_cell.length_b   1.000
_cell.length_c   1.000
_cell.angle_alpha   90.00
_cell.angle_beta   90.00
_cell.angle_gamma   90.00
#
_symmetry.space_group_name_H-M   'P 1'
#
loop_
_entity.id
_entity.type
_entity.pdbx_description
1 polymer ?
#
loop_
_entity_poly.entity_id
_entity_poly.type
_entity_poly.pdbx_seq_one_letter_code
_entity_poly.pdbx_strand_id
1 'polypeptide(L)'
;MSEIFHKIAIVGVGLIGGSLALALRQQDAASVLVGVENNATSARWALDNGLVDEIAGQVPDDATLVALCVPSDLVSAWVVKLAKHQAAVFDVGSVKGPIVGAVASQIDLPENFVPCHP
;
A
#
# COMPACT_ATOMS: atom_id res chain seq x y z
N MET A 1 3.09 -21.18 12.57
CA MET A 1 3.66 -20.01 11.90
C MET A 1 2.81 -19.70 10.68
N SER A 2 2.43 -18.48 10.53
CA SER A 2 1.43 -18.14 9.53
C SER A 2 1.79 -16.90 8.73
N GLU A 3 2.88 -16.22 9.04
CA GLU A 3 3.20 -15.02 8.30
C GLU A 3 3.69 -15.37 6.90
N ILE A 4 3.11 -14.69 5.92
CA ILE A 4 3.43 -14.88 4.51
C ILE A 4 4.46 -13.84 4.06
N PHE A 5 4.34 -12.63 4.60
CA PHE A 5 5.21 -11.52 4.25
C PHE A 5 5.91 -11.01 5.49
N HIS A 6 7.16 -10.60 5.33
CA HIS A 6 7.91 -10.04 6.44
C HIS A 6 7.36 -8.67 6.83
N LYS A 7 7.19 -7.78 5.86
CA LYS A 7 6.74 -6.42 6.12
C LYS A 7 5.81 -5.97 5.00
N ILE A 8 4.61 -5.54 5.38
CA ILE A 8 3.64 -5.00 4.43
C ILE A 8 3.47 -3.50 4.73
N ALA A 9 3.60 -2.68 3.69
CA ALA A 9 3.33 -1.25 3.79
C ALA A 9 1.94 -0.95 3.24
N ILE A 10 1.15 -0.20 3.99
CA ILE A 10 -0.18 0.25 3.58
C ILE A 10 -0.09 1.75 3.38
N VAL A 11 -0.19 2.18 2.13
CA VAL A 11 -0.14 3.60 1.79
C VAL A 11 -1.55 4.15 1.84
N GLY A 12 -1.78 5.06 2.79
CA GLY A 12 -3.11 5.60 3.03
C GLY A 12 -3.90 4.74 4.03
N VAL A 13 -3.87 5.12 5.31
CA VAL A 13 -4.52 4.34 6.37
C VAL A 13 -5.86 4.93 6.79
N GLY A 14 -6.63 5.41 5.83
CA GLY A 14 -8.00 5.84 6.06
C GLY A 14 -8.94 4.64 6.18
N LEU A 15 -10.19 4.81 5.77
CA LEU A 15 -11.20 3.77 5.95
C LEU A 15 -10.81 2.45 5.28
N ILE A 16 -10.45 2.50 3.99
CA ILE A 16 -10.12 1.29 3.24
C ILE A 16 -8.80 0.70 3.72
N GLY A 17 -7.78 1.53 3.88
CA GLY A 17 -6.47 1.07 4.37
C GLY A 17 -6.56 0.48 5.76
N GLY A 18 -7.34 1.09 6.64
CA GLY A 18 -7.57 0.58 7.99
C GLY A 18 -8.29 -0.76 7.98
N SER A 19 -9.28 -0.92 7.12
CA SER A 19 -9.99 -2.20 6.98
C SER A 19 -9.07 -3.30 6.47
N LEU A 20 -8.23 -2.98 5.50
CA LEU A 20 -7.25 -3.92 4.97
C LEU A 20 -6.24 -4.31 6.05
N ALA A 21 -5.74 -3.34 6.81
CA ALA A 21 -4.80 -3.61 7.90
C ALA A 21 -5.40 -4.57 8.92
N LEU A 22 -6.67 -4.36 9.29
CA LEU A 22 -7.34 -5.23 10.23
C LEU A 22 -7.46 -6.66 9.68
N ALA A 23 -7.83 -6.78 8.41
CA ALA A 23 -7.95 -8.09 7.78
C ALA A 23 -6.61 -8.82 7.74
N LEU A 24 -5.54 -8.10 7.41
CA LEU A 24 -4.20 -8.69 7.36
C LEU A 24 -3.74 -9.14 8.75
N ARG A 25 -4.07 -8.38 9.78
CA ARG A 25 -3.75 -8.78 11.16
C ARG A 25 -4.52 -10.02 11.57
N GLN A 26 -5.78 -10.11 11.22
CA GLN A 26 -6.61 -11.28 11.54
C GLN A 26 -6.10 -12.54 10.85
N GLN A 27 -5.46 -12.39 9.70
CA GLN A 27 -4.89 -13.51 8.95
C GLN A 27 -3.42 -13.75 9.29
N ASP A 28 -2.85 -12.92 10.15
CA ASP A 28 -1.43 -13.05 10.53
C ASP A 28 -0.52 -13.03 9.31
N ALA A 29 -0.83 -12.14 8.36
CA ALA A 29 -0.20 -12.16 7.04
C ALA A 29 1.22 -11.59 7.03
N ALA A 30 1.57 -10.78 8.02
CA ALA A 30 2.89 -10.15 8.06
C ALA A 30 3.40 -10.05 9.49
N SER A 31 4.72 -10.05 9.64
CA SER A 31 5.35 -9.76 10.94
C SER A 31 5.13 -8.32 11.33
N VAL A 32 5.23 -7.40 10.37
CA VAL A 32 5.15 -5.96 10.61
C VAL A 32 4.23 -5.32 9.57
N LEU A 33 3.29 -4.50 10.05
CA LEU A 33 2.45 -3.66 9.21
C LEU A 33 2.86 -2.21 9.40
N VAL A 34 3.24 -1.56 8.31
CA VAL A 34 3.67 -0.16 8.32
C VAL A 34 2.63 0.68 7.59
N GLY A 35 2.14 1.72 8.26
CA GLY A 35 1.27 2.69 7.61
C GLY A 35 2.11 3.82 7.02
N VAL A 36 1.91 4.10 5.76
CA VAL A 36 2.54 5.25 5.10
C VAL A 36 1.45 6.30 4.95
N GLU A 37 1.46 7.28 5.84
CA GLU A 37 0.37 8.24 5.96
C GLU A 37 0.92 9.58 6.40
N ASN A 38 0.66 10.62 5.61
CA ASN A 38 1.13 11.97 5.93
C ASN A 38 0.08 12.82 6.66
N ASN A 39 -1.13 12.34 6.83
CA ASN A 39 -2.12 12.98 7.67
C ASN A 39 -1.92 12.53 9.11
N ALA A 40 -1.54 13.47 9.98
CA ALA A 40 -1.19 13.13 11.36
C ALA A 40 -2.35 12.50 12.14
N THR A 41 -3.57 12.96 11.90
CA THR A 41 -4.75 12.44 12.59
C THR A 41 -5.01 10.99 12.19
N SER A 42 -4.97 10.70 10.89
CA SER A 42 -5.18 9.33 10.40
C SER A 42 -4.07 8.39 10.88
N ALA A 43 -2.83 8.86 10.86
CA ALA A 43 -1.69 8.07 11.31
C ALA A 43 -1.84 7.72 12.79
N ARG A 44 -2.19 8.69 13.62
CA ARG A 44 -2.36 8.48 15.05
C ARG A 44 -3.51 7.51 15.33
N TRP A 45 -4.61 7.68 14.62
CA TRP A 45 -5.76 6.79 14.76
C TRP A 45 -5.39 5.34 14.45
N ALA A 46 -4.62 5.13 13.39
CA ALA A 46 -4.20 3.78 13.01
C ALA A 46 -3.31 3.14 14.05
N LEU A 47 -2.36 3.91 14.61
CA LEU A 47 -1.49 3.41 15.68
C LEU A 47 -2.29 3.12 16.95
N ASP A 48 -3.14 4.04 17.35
CA ASP A 48 -3.89 3.92 18.61
C ASP A 48 -4.88 2.75 18.58
N ASN A 49 -5.36 2.39 17.41
CA ASN A 49 -6.30 1.28 17.25
C ASN A 49 -5.59 -0.03 16.90
N GLY A 50 -4.27 -0.07 16.92
CA GLY A 50 -3.51 -1.28 16.68
C GLY A 50 -3.61 -1.82 15.26
N LEU A 51 -3.94 -0.96 14.30
CA LEU A 51 -4.08 -1.38 12.90
C LEU A 51 -2.73 -1.56 12.23
N VAL A 52 -1.77 -0.72 12.60
CA VAL A 52 -0.40 -0.82 12.09
C VAL A 52 0.58 -0.79 13.26
N ASP A 53 1.77 -1.31 13.04
CA ASP A 53 2.81 -1.35 14.07
C ASP A 53 3.61 -0.07 14.11
N GLU A 54 3.75 0.60 12.97
CA GLU A 54 4.50 1.85 12.90
C GLU A 54 3.98 2.69 11.74
N ILE A 55 4.32 3.97 11.80
CA ILE A 55 4.00 4.93 10.73
C ILE A 55 5.31 5.42 10.14
N ALA A 56 5.36 5.52 8.82
CA ALA A 56 6.53 6.02 8.10
C ALA A 56 6.09 7.09 7.10
N GLY A 57 7.03 7.96 6.74
CA GLY A 57 6.80 9.00 5.72
C GLY A 57 6.91 8.47 4.30
N GLN A 58 7.53 7.33 4.13
CA GLN A 58 7.69 6.69 2.82
C GLN A 58 7.74 5.18 3.00
N VAL A 59 7.58 4.45 1.90
CA VAL A 59 7.61 2.99 1.93
C VAL A 59 9.01 2.53 2.33
N PRO A 60 9.14 1.70 3.38
CA PRO A 60 10.44 1.17 3.77
C PRO A 60 11.07 0.31 2.67
N ASP A 61 12.38 0.39 2.54
CA ASP A 61 13.11 -0.37 1.52
C ASP A 61 12.94 -1.88 1.68
N ASP A 62 12.73 -2.35 2.90
CA ASP A 62 12.58 -3.77 3.20
C ASP A 62 11.13 -4.26 3.17
N ALA A 63 10.19 -3.43 2.77
CA ALA A 63 8.82 -3.89 2.57
C ALA A 63 8.78 -4.93 1.46
N THR A 64 7.97 -5.97 1.63
CA THR A 64 7.84 -7.04 0.66
C THR A 64 6.53 -6.97 -0.12
N LEU A 65 5.55 -6.25 0.40
CA LEU A 65 4.28 -6.01 -0.26
C LEU A 65 3.83 -4.60 0.05
N VAL A 66 3.29 -3.90 -0.94
CA VAL A 66 2.77 -2.54 -0.76
C VAL A 66 1.33 -2.50 -1.26
N ALA A 67 0.43 -2.07 -0.41
CA ALA A 67 -0.97 -1.87 -0.75
C ALA A 67 -1.22 -0.36 -0.90
N LEU A 68 -1.64 0.07 -2.07
CA LEU A 68 -1.96 1.47 -2.33
C LEU A 68 -3.44 1.70 -2.07
N CYS A 69 -3.73 2.32 -0.94
CA CYS A 69 -5.10 2.61 -0.50
C CYS A 69 -5.36 4.12 -0.53
N VAL A 70 -4.88 4.78 -1.55
CA VAL A 70 -5.01 6.21 -1.77
C VAL A 70 -6.06 6.48 -2.84
N PRO A 71 -6.56 7.72 -2.96
CA PRO A 71 -7.47 8.06 -4.06
C PRO A 71 -6.87 7.72 -5.42
N SER A 72 -7.75 7.36 -6.37
CA SER A 72 -7.34 6.88 -7.69
C SER A 72 -6.38 7.82 -8.41
N ASP A 73 -6.57 9.11 -8.24
CA ASP A 73 -5.74 10.11 -8.91
C ASP A 73 -4.30 10.15 -8.38
N LEU A 74 -4.04 9.52 -7.23
CA LEU A 74 -2.69 9.47 -6.66
C LEU A 74 -1.99 8.14 -6.93
N VAL A 75 -2.71 7.12 -7.36
CA VAL A 75 -2.15 5.77 -7.52
C VAL A 75 -1.02 5.74 -8.54
N SER A 76 -1.21 6.38 -9.69
CA SER A 76 -0.20 6.34 -10.75
C SER A 76 1.13 6.94 -10.29
N ALA A 77 1.10 8.02 -9.53
CA ALA A 77 2.33 8.63 -9.00
C ALA A 77 3.05 7.67 -8.06
N TRP A 78 2.32 6.97 -7.22
CA TRP A 78 2.91 5.98 -6.32
C TRP A 78 3.48 4.79 -7.08
N VAL A 79 2.80 4.30 -8.12
CA VAL A 79 3.29 3.18 -8.91
C VAL A 79 4.60 3.55 -9.60
N VAL A 80 4.68 4.75 -10.17
CA VAL A 80 5.91 5.24 -10.78
C VAL A 80 7.03 5.36 -9.75
N LYS A 81 6.72 5.91 -8.59
CA LYS A 81 7.70 6.10 -7.52
C LYS A 81 8.27 4.76 -7.04
N LEU A 82 7.46 3.72 -7.01
CA LEU A 82 7.85 2.42 -6.51
C LEU A 82 8.29 1.44 -7.60
N ALA A 83 8.46 1.90 -8.84
CA ALA A 83 8.73 1.03 -9.97
C ALA A 83 9.98 0.17 -9.79
N LYS A 84 10.98 0.65 -9.06
CA LYS A 84 12.24 -0.08 -8.84
C LYS A 84 12.33 -0.66 -7.43
N HIS A 85 11.22 -0.59 -6.67
CA HIS A 85 11.20 -1.18 -5.33
C HIS A 85 11.09 -2.70 -5.44
N GLN A 86 11.67 -3.42 -4.47
CA GLN A 86 11.61 -4.88 -4.48
C GLN A 86 10.22 -5.44 -4.21
N ALA A 87 9.35 -4.67 -3.55
CA ALA A 87 8.03 -5.14 -3.16
C ALA A 87 7.11 -5.32 -4.35
N ALA A 88 6.18 -6.26 -4.25
CA ALA A 88 5.02 -6.28 -5.12
C ALA A 88 4.09 -5.14 -4.71
N VAL A 89 3.54 -4.43 -5.66
CA VAL A 89 2.69 -3.25 -5.42
C VAL A 89 1.32 -3.50 -6.03
N PHE A 90 0.28 -3.35 -5.25
CA PHE A 90 -1.08 -3.45 -5.77
C PHE A 90 -1.92 -2.28 -5.27
N ASP A 91 -2.99 -2.00 -5.98
CA ASP A 91 -3.90 -0.93 -5.61
C ASP A 91 -5.32 -1.47 -5.37
N VAL A 92 -6.09 -0.71 -4.60
CA VAL A 92 -7.49 -1.03 -4.34
C VAL A 92 -8.42 -0.04 -5.04
N GLY A 93 -7.88 0.74 -6.00
CA GLY A 93 -8.67 1.70 -6.76
C GLY A 93 -9.72 1.04 -7.62
N SER A 94 -10.83 1.73 -7.83
CA SER A 94 -11.97 1.22 -8.59
C SER A 94 -11.90 1.53 -10.09
N VAL A 95 -10.99 2.40 -10.53
CA VAL A 95 -10.88 2.84 -11.92
C VAL A 95 -9.49 2.46 -12.44
N LYS A 96 -9.43 1.38 -13.20
CA LYS A 96 -8.16 0.77 -13.60
C LYS A 96 -7.58 1.35 -14.89
N GLY A 97 -8.44 1.57 -15.89
CA GLY A 97 -7.99 2.06 -17.18
C GLY A 97 -7.20 3.37 -17.13
N PRO A 98 -7.74 4.43 -16.49
CA PRO A 98 -7.00 5.69 -16.36
C PRO A 98 -5.69 5.55 -15.58
N ILE A 99 -5.66 4.68 -14.56
CA ILE A 99 -4.43 4.45 -13.78
C ILE A 99 -3.35 3.83 -14.65
N VAL A 100 -3.71 2.76 -15.36
CA VAL A 100 -2.76 2.07 -16.25
C VAL A 100 -2.29 3.01 -17.35
N GLY A 101 -3.20 3.77 -17.96
CA GLY A 101 -2.83 4.74 -18.98
C GLY A 101 -1.89 5.82 -18.48
N ALA A 102 -2.15 6.34 -17.27
CA ALA A 102 -1.30 7.37 -16.68
C ALA A 102 0.11 6.84 -16.39
N VAL A 103 0.22 5.62 -15.88
CA VAL A 103 1.51 5.00 -15.62
C VAL A 103 2.25 4.73 -16.94
N ALA A 104 1.55 4.16 -17.92
CA ALA A 104 2.16 3.81 -19.22
C ALA A 104 2.64 5.04 -19.97
N SER A 105 2.02 6.20 -19.75
CA SER A 105 2.46 7.44 -20.42
C SER A 105 3.75 8.00 -19.85
N GLN A 106 4.14 7.57 -18.65
CA GLN A 106 5.37 8.05 -18.00
C GLN A 106 6.52 7.07 -18.14
N ILE A 107 6.23 5.79 -17.97
CA ILE A 107 7.21 4.69 -18.09
C ILE A 107 6.45 3.47 -18.57
N ASP A 108 7.17 2.42 -18.99
CA ASP A 108 6.56 1.12 -19.20
C ASP A 108 5.97 0.64 -17.88
N LEU A 109 4.87 -0.11 -17.94
CA LEU A 109 4.21 -0.60 -16.74
C LEU A 109 5.18 -1.45 -15.93
N PRO A 110 5.42 -1.10 -14.64
CA PRO A 110 6.40 -1.82 -13.83
C PRO A 110 6.01 -3.28 -13.61
N GLU A 111 7.00 -4.16 -13.60
CA GLU A 111 6.78 -5.59 -13.34
C GLU A 111 6.23 -5.85 -11.95
N ASN A 112 6.59 -4.99 -10.98
CA ASN A 112 6.15 -5.19 -9.61
C ASN A 112 4.74 -4.67 -9.32
N PHE A 113 4.10 -4.03 -10.29
CA PHE A 113 2.73 -3.53 -10.11
C PHE A 113 1.72 -4.58 -10.55
N VAL A 114 0.81 -4.91 -9.63
CA VAL A 114 -0.25 -5.90 -9.88
C VAL A 114 -1.60 -5.22 -9.69
N PRO A 115 -2.35 -4.98 -10.78
CA PRO A 115 -3.70 -4.45 -10.68
C PRO A 115 -4.61 -5.48 -10.02
N CYS A 116 -5.37 -5.07 -8.99
CA CYS A 116 -6.24 -5.99 -8.24
C CYS A 116 -7.69 -5.93 -8.65
N HIS A 117 -8.06 -4.94 -9.43
CA HIS A 117 -9.43 -4.82 -9.94
C HIS A 117 -9.52 -5.28 -11.37
N PRO A 118 -10.60 -5.96 -11.73
CA PRO A 118 -10.84 -6.28 -13.13
C PRO A 118 -11.12 -5.05 -13.95
#